data_ae22e4f5144657786e6f5166a9d09adb
#
_entry.id   ae22e4f5144657786e6f5166a9d09adb
#
_cell.length_a   1.000
_cell.length_b   1.000
_cell.length_c   1.000
_cell.angle_alpha   90.00
_cell.angle_beta   90.00
_cell.angle_gamma   90.00
#
_symmetry.space_group_name_H-M   'P 1'
#
loop_
_entity.id
_entity.type
_entity.pdbx_description
1 polymer ?
#
loop_
_entity_poly.entity_id
_entity_poly.type
_entity_poly.pdbx_seq_one_letter_code
_entity_poly.pdbx_strand_id
1 'polypeptide(L)'
;MTLEAYRAWMQAREYSAGTMEKYSRDVERFFRETGAPSVPPKQAVADWRDSLVARGYSVASVNAMLAAVNGYQEFCGNPQGKAKPLKCQHRVFCDANRELTRKEYFRLLEAARQSGAKRTLLVLQTLCATGIRVSELAYITAEAVRRRRAAIRCKGK
;
A
#
# COMPACT_ATOMS: atom_id res chain seq x y z
N MET A 1 -21.49 0.14 -16.39
CA MET A 1 -20.56 -0.77 -15.70
C MET A 1 -20.45 -0.34 -14.27
N THR A 2 -20.70 -1.24 -13.33
CA THR A 2 -20.72 -0.91 -11.89
C THR A 2 -19.41 -1.29 -11.23
N LEU A 3 -19.07 -0.64 -10.12
CA LEU A 3 -17.91 -0.98 -9.30
C LEU A 3 -18.02 -2.40 -8.72
N GLU A 4 -19.25 -2.86 -8.46
CA GLU A 4 -19.50 -4.22 -7.99
C GLU A 4 -19.08 -5.26 -9.04
N ALA A 5 -19.41 -5.04 -10.33
CA ALA A 5 -18.96 -5.91 -11.40
C ALA A 5 -17.42 -5.92 -11.54
N TYR A 6 -16.76 -4.77 -11.33
CA TYR A 6 -15.29 -4.69 -11.30
C TYR A 6 -14.69 -5.47 -10.12
N ARG A 7 -15.32 -5.42 -8.95
CA ARG A 7 -14.91 -6.22 -7.78
C ARG A 7 -15.04 -7.72 -8.06
N ALA A 8 -16.16 -8.16 -8.63
CA ALA A 8 -16.37 -9.56 -9.03
C ALA A 8 -15.32 -10.01 -10.06
N TRP A 9 -14.99 -9.16 -11.03
CA TRP A 9 -13.95 -9.42 -12.02
C TRP A 9 -12.55 -9.57 -11.39
N MET A 10 -12.20 -8.73 -10.40
CA MET A 10 -10.95 -8.86 -9.64
C MET A 10 -10.93 -10.13 -8.80
N GLN A 11 -12.07 -10.48 -8.16
CA GLN A 11 -12.19 -11.70 -7.36
C GLN A 11 -11.98 -12.95 -8.21
N ALA A 12 -12.57 -13.02 -9.41
CA ALA A 12 -12.38 -14.11 -10.35
C ALA A 12 -10.91 -14.26 -10.82
N ARG A 13 -10.09 -13.20 -10.66
CA ARG A 13 -8.65 -13.19 -10.95
C ARG A 13 -7.79 -13.32 -9.69
N GLU A 14 -8.37 -13.74 -8.58
CA GLU A 14 -7.69 -14.03 -7.32
C GLU A 14 -6.94 -12.82 -6.70
N TYR A 15 -7.41 -11.60 -6.97
CA TYR A 15 -6.86 -10.42 -6.30
C TYR A 15 -7.10 -10.50 -4.79
N SER A 16 -6.10 -10.10 -3.99
CA SER A 16 -6.26 -10.05 -2.53
C SER A 16 -7.34 -9.03 -2.12
N ALA A 17 -8.05 -9.28 -1.02
CA ALA A 17 -9.07 -8.37 -0.50
C ALA A 17 -8.55 -6.93 -0.34
N GLY A 18 -7.33 -6.76 0.18
CA GLY A 18 -6.72 -5.44 0.32
C GLY A 18 -6.41 -4.76 -1.03
N THR A 19 -6.08 -5.53 -2.06
CA THR A 19 -5.91 -4.99 -3.43
C THR A 19 -7.24 -4.57 -4.01
N MET A 20 -8.28 -5.40 -3.87
CA MET A 20 -9.63 -5.09 -4.37
C MET A 20 -10.19 -3.81 -3.72
N GLU A 21 -10.04 -3.68 -2.40
CA GLU A 21 -10.46 -2.48 -1.67
C GLU A 21 -9.72 -1.23 -2.15
N LYS A 22 -8.39 -1.32 -2.24
CA LYS A 22 -7.55 -0.21 -2.73
C LYS A 22 -7.93 0.19 -4.15
N TYR A 23 -8.03 -0.77 -5.07
CA TYR A 23 -8.33 -0.51 -6.47
C TYR A 23 -9.72 0.08 -6.65
N SER A 24 -10.72 -0.44 -5.94
CA SER A 24 -12.08 0.14 -5.96
C SER A 24 -12.07 1.61 -5.52
N ARG A 25 -11.42 1.92 -4.40
CA ARG A 25 -11.32 3.29 -3.89
C ARG A 25 -10.59 4.23 -4.85
N ASP A 26 -9.51 3.77 -5.48
CA ASP A 26 -8.73 4.59 -6.41
C ASP A 26 -9.51 4.84 -7.72
N VAL A 27 -10.28 3.86 -8.21
CA VAL A 27 -11.17 4.00 -9.37
C VAL A 27 -12.35 4.92 -9.05
N GLU A 28 -13.00 4.79 -7.89
CA GLU A 28 -14.05 5.72 -7.44
C GLU A 28 -13.52 7.16 -7.38
N ARG A 29 -12.33 7.34 -6.85
CA ARG A 29 -11.67 8.64 -6.79
C ARG A 29 -11.46 9.21 -8.19
N PHE A 30 -10.95 8.40 -9.13
CA PHE A 30 -10.77 8.81 -10.50
C PHE A 30 -12.07 9.33 -11.12
N PHE A 31 -13.16 8.58 -11.03
CA PHE A 31 -14.45 9.00 -11.58
C PHE A 31 -15.01 10.27 -10.91
N ARG A 32 -14.89 10.36 -9.60
CA ARG A 32 -15.33 11.55 -8.84
C ARG A 32 -14.56 12.81 -9.24
N GLU A 33 -13.26 12.69 -9.48
CA GLU A 33 -12.38 13.83 -9.80
C GLU A 33 -12.46 14.25 -11.27
N THR A 34 -12.72 13.30 -12.18
CA THR A 34 -12.67 13.56 -13.63
C THR A 34 -14.04 13.70 -14.27
N GLY A 35 -15.10 13.16 -13.67
CA GLY A 35 -16.41 13.06 -14.31
C GLY A 35 -16.40 12.21 -15.60
N ALA A 36 -15.39 11.37 -15.78
CA ALA A 36 -15.20 10.59 -17.00
C ALA A 36 -16.38 9.63 -17.25
N PRO A 37 -16.65 9.24 -18.52
CA PRO A 37 -17.64 8.23 -18.84
C PRO A 37 -17.22 6.85 -18.31
N SER A 38 -18.17 5.90 -18.25
CA SER A 38 -17.95 4.54 -17.71
C SER A 38 -16.82 3.75 -18.38
N VAL A 39 -16.48 4.09 -19.63
CA VAL A 39 -15.26 3.64 -20.31
C VAL A 39 -14.41 4.89 -20.58
N PRO A 40 -13.43 5.20 -19.71
CA PRO A 40 -12.68 6.44 -19.82
C PRO A 40 -11.80 6.46 -21.07
N PRO A 41 -11.72 7.59 -21.79
CA PRO A 41 -10.73 7.74 -22.85
C PRO A 41 -9.32 7.82 -22.25
N LYS A 42 -8.32 7.38 -23.00
CA LYS A 42 -6.91 7.40 -22.58
C LYS A 42 -6.45 8.77 -22.12
N GLN A 43 -6.93 9.83 -22.78
CA GLN A 43 -6.56 11.20 -22.43
C GLN A 43 -7.02 11.55 -21.01
N ALA A 44 -8.26 11.22 -20.63
CA ALA A 44 -8.75 11.48 -19.28
C ALA A 44 -7.90 10.76 -18.20
N VAL A 45 -7.42 9.55 -18.49
CA VAL A 45 -6.55 8.80 -17.56
C VAL A 45 -5.16 9.46 -17.48
N ALA A 46 -4.62 9.95 -18.61
CA ALA A 46 -3.34 10.64 -18.65
C ALA A 46 -3.41 12.00 -17.93
N ASP A 47 -4.45 12.78 -18.17
CA ASP A 47 -4.66 14.10 -17.55
C ASP A 47 -4.83 13.96 -16.02
N TRP A 48 -5.58 12.93 -15.57
CA TRP A 48 -5.69 12.65 -14.15
C TRP A 48 -4.35 12.29 -13.52
N ARG A 49 -3.54 11.42 -14.17
CA ARG A 49 -2.19 11.10 -13.73
C ARG A 49 -1.36 12.37 -13.53
N ASP A 50 -1.40 13.27 -14.53
CA ASP A 50 -0.59 14.50 -14.53
C ASP A 50 -1.10 15.50 -13.48
N SER A 51 -2.42 15.54 -13.24
CA SER A 51 -3.02 16.31 -12.14
C SER A 51 -2.56 15.83 -10.77
N LEU A 52 -2.39 14.52 -10.57
CA LEU A 52 -1.86 13.97 -9.32
C LEU A 52 -0.41 14.41 -9.09
N VAL A 53 0.41 14.44 -10.14
CA VAL A 53 1.79 14.98 -10.06
C VAL A 53 1.77 16.45 -9.68
N ALA A 54 0.95 17.26 -10.34
CA ALA A 54 0.83 18.70 -10.06
C ALA A 54 0.39 18.97 -8.60
N ARG A 55 -0.38 18.06 -7.99
CA ARG A 55 -0.80 18.12 -6.59
C ARG A 55 0.29 17.60 -5.61
N GLY A 56 1.48 17.26 -6.08
CA GLY A 56 2.61 16.86 -5.24
C GLY A 56 2.61 15.40 -4.79
N TYR A 57 1.82 14.52 -5.41
CA TYR A 57 1.88 13.09 -5.09
C TYR A 57 3.20 12.49 -5.57
N SER A 58 3.77 11.59 -4.78
CA SER A 58 4.98 10.86 -5.19
C SER A 58 4.72 10.01 -6.43
N VAL A 59 5.74 9.86 -7.29
CA VAL A 59 5.67 9.02 -8.52
C VAL A 59 5.18 7.60 -8.19
N ALA A 60 5.64 7.02 -7.08
CA ALA A 60 5.22 5.70 -6.65
C ALA A 60 3.71 5.66 -6.31
N SER A 61 3.19 6.70 -5.63
CA SER A 61 1.77 6.81 -5.29
C SER A 61 0.92 7.01 -6.55
N VAL A 62 1.35 7.87 -7.47
CA VAL A 62 0.68 8.10 -8.75
C VAL A 62 0.60 6.80 -9.55
N ASN A 63 1.71 6.08 -9.70
CA ASN A 63 1.75 4.81 -10.42
C ASN A 63 0.87 3.74 -9.76
N ALA A 64 0.80 3.72 -8.42
CA ALA A 64 -0.05 2.78 -7.69
C ALA A 64 -1.55 3.06 -7.89
N MET A 65 -1.96 4.34 -7.97
CA MET A 65 -3.33 4.74 -8.30
C MET A 65 -3.64 4.51 -9.79
N LEU A 66 -2.69 4.82 -10.67
CA LEU A 66 -2.82 4.59 -12.11
C LEU A 66 -2.98 3.10 -12.43
N ALA A 67 -2.29 2.21 -11.70
CA ALA A 67 -2.45 0.77 -11.87
C ALA A 67 -3.88 0.30 -11.63
N ALA A 68 -4.59 0.89 -10.66
CA ALA A 68 -6.00 0.60 -10.41
C ALA A 68 -6.89 1.01 -11.59
N VAL A 69 -6.70 2.22 -12.12
CA VAL A 69 -7.48 2.74 -13.27
C VAL A 69 -7.14 1.96 -14.55
N ASN A 70 -5.87 1.61 -14.76
CA ASN A 70 -5.47 0.77 -15.89
C ASN A 70 -6.06 -0.66 -15.79
N GLY A 71 -6.18 -1.20 -14.58
CA GLY A 71 -6.88 -2.47 -14.33
C GLY A 71 -8.38 -2.36 -14.65
N TYR A 72 -9.00 -1.23 -14.33
CA TYR A 72 -10.38 -0.95 -14.70
C TYR A 72 -10.57 -0.85 -16.22
N GLN A 73 -9.63 -0.23 -16.95
CA GLN A 73 -9.65 -0.21 -18.41
C GLN A 73 -9.59 -1.61 -19.01
N GLU A 74 -8.84 -2.51 -18.40
CA GLU A 74 -8.77 -3.91 -18.80
C GLU A 74 -10.11 -4.63 -18.57
N PHE A 75 -10.74 -4.42 -17.42
CA PHE A 75 -12.09 -4.89 -17.12
C PHE A 75 -13.12 -4.40 -18.15
N CYS A 76 -13.00 -3.15 -18.59
CA CYS A 76 -13.86 -2.58 -19.64
C CYS A 76 -13.58 -3.12 -21.04
N GLY A 77 -12.58 -3.98 -21.24
CA GLY A 77 -12.15 -4.42 -22.57
C GLY A 77 -11.50 -3.31 -23.40
N ASN A 78 -11.01 -2.24 -22.76
CA ASN A 78 -10.37 -1.08 -23.40
C ASN A 78 -8.87 -0.99 -23.06
N PRO A 79 -8.01 -1.92 -23.47
CA PRO A 79 -6.58 -1.87 -23.18
C PRO A 79 -5.88 -0.65 -23.79
N GLN A 80 -6.43 -0.08 -24.84
CA GLN A 80 -5.93 1.13 -25.50
C GLN A 80 -6.14 2.39 -24.64
N GLY A 81 -7.11 2.38 -23.73
CA GLY A 81 -7.38 3.44 -22.78
C GLY A 81 -6.37 3.54 -21.62
N LYS A 82 -5.45 2.60 -21.52
CA LYS A 82 -4.41 2.62 -20.47
C LYS A 82 -3.40 3.76 -20.69
N ALA A 83 -3.08 4.47 -19.62
CA ALA A 83 -1.99 5.45 -19.64
C ALA A 83 -0.67 4.82 -19.17
N LYS A 84 0.44 5.30 -19.71
CA LYS A 84 1.78 4.83 -19.32
C LYS A 84 2.11 5.30 -17.90
N PRO A 85 2.70 4.42 -17.06
CA PRO A 85 3.20 4.83 -15.77
C PRO A 85 4.37 5.82 -15.91
N LEU A 86 4.55 6.61 -14.88
CA LEU A 86 5.69 7.52 -14.79
C LEU A 86 6.97 6.73 -14.53
N LYS A 87 8.08 7.16 -15.12
CA LYS A 87 9.39 6.58 -14.82
C LYS A 87 9.74 6.83 -13.35
N CYS A 88 9.95 5.77 -12.60
CA CYS A 88 10.37 5.83 -11.21
C CYS A 88 11.88 5.61 -11.14
N GLN A 89 12.63 6.61 -10.68
CA GLN A 89 14.02 6.38 -10.29
C GLN A 89 14.02 5.67 -8.93
N HIS A 90 14.41 4.42 -8.90
CA HIS A 90 14.69 3.73 -7.65
C HIS A 90 15.95 4.34 -7.03
N ARG A 91 15.80 5.05 -5.92
CA ARG A 91 16.96 5.41 -5.10
C ARG A 91 17.51 4.13 -4.50
N VAL A 92 18.75 3.80 -4.87
CA VAL A 92 19.45 2.59 -4.38
C VAL A 92 19.82 2.74 -2.89
N PHE A 93 19.97 3.98 -2.41
CA PHE A 93 20.30 4.27 -1.01
C PHE A 93 19.08 4.89 -0.30
N CYS A 94 18.79 4.37 0.90
CA CYS A 94 17.85 5.01 1.80
C CYS A 94 18.40 6.38 2.24
N ASP A 95 17.50 7.34 2.41
CA ASP A 95 17.82 8.61 3.02
C ASP A 95 18.14 8.34 4.50
N ALA A 96 19.36 8.64 4.94
CA ALA A 96 19.80 8.43 6.31
C ALA A 96 18.87 9.10 7.34
N ASN A 97 18.21 10.20 6.95
CA ASN A 97 17.22 10.90 7.79
C ASN A 97 15.91 10.10 8.00
N ARG A 98 15.72 8.99 7.27
CA ARG A 98 14.56 8.09 7.41
C ARG A 98 14.87 6.82 8.19
N GLU A 99 16.11 6.65 8.59
CA GLU A 99 16.54 5.50 9.38
C GLU A 99 16.57 5.87 10.86
N LEU A 100 16.02 4.98 11.68
CA LEU A 100 16.04 5.13 13.12
C LEU A 100 17.45 4.84 13.65
N THR A 101 18.11 5.85 14.19
CA THR A 101 19.41 5.66 14.82
C THR A 101 19.29 4.88 16.14
N ARG A 102 20.40 4.26 16.57
CA ARG A 102 20.43 3.55 17.85
C ARG A 102 20.06 4.45 19.04
N LYS A 103 20.47 5.71 19.01
CA LYS A 103 20.15 6.69 20.06
C LYS A 103 18.64 6.98 20.09
N GLU A 104 18.02 7.18 18.94
CA GLU A 104 16.58 7.41 18.84
C GLU A 104 15.78 6.20 19.28
N TYR A 105 16.20 5.00 18.90
CA TYR A 105 15.59 3.77 19.37
C TYR A 105 15.57 3.67 20.91
N PHE A 106 16.72 3.92 21.59
CA PHE A 106 16.74 3.89 23.05
C PHE A 106 15.90 5.00 23.68
N ARG A 107 15.83 6.20 23.07
CA ARG A 107 14.94 7.27 23.52
C ARG A 107 13.47 6.88 23.42
N LEU A 108 13.07 6.18 22.35
CA LEU A 108 11.70 5.66 22.20
C LEU A 108 11.36 4.60 23.26
N LEU A 109 12.28 3.69 23.56
CA LEU A 109 12.09 2.70 24.63
C LEU A 109 11.94 3.36 25.99
N GLU A 110 12.76 4.35 26.28
CA GLU A 110 12.72 5.07 27.56
C GLU A 110 11.42 5.87 27.70
N ALA A 111 10.99 6.59 26.67
CA ALA A 111 9.70 7.28 26.66
C ALA A 111 8.51 6.31 26.87
N ALA A 112 8.56 5.14 26.25
CA ALA A 112 7.52 4.12 26.46
C ALA A 112 7.51 3.55 27.90
N ARG A 113 8.68 3.45 28.53
CA ARG A 113 8.78 3.04 29.95
C ARG A 113 8.21 4.10 30.87
N GLN A 114 8.62 5.37 30.69
CA GLN A 114 8.19 6.49 31.53
C GLN A 114 6.69 6.75 31.43
N SER A 115 6.10 6.57 30.25
CA SER A 115 4.66 6.70 30.06
C SER A 115 3.85 5.49 30.56
N GLY A 116 4.48 4.43 31.07
CA GLY A 116 3.82 3.20 31.47
C GLY A 116 3.22 2.38 30.32
N ALA A 117 3.53 2.72 29.07
CA ALA A 117 2.99 2.06 27.87
C ALA A 117 3.67 0.70 27.60
N LYS A 118 3.48 -0.28 28.49
CA LYS A 118 4.10 -1.61 28.43
C LYS A 118 3.92 -2.30 27.08
N ARG A 119 2.72 -2.22 26.50
CA ARG A 119 2.43 -2.83 25.20
C ARG A 119 3.28 -2.19 24.09
N THR A 120 3.36 -0.86 24.06
CA THR A 120 4.18 -0.13 23.08
C THR A 120 5.65 -0.49 23.20
N LEU A 121 6.16 -0.57 24.44
CA LEU A 121 7.54 -1.00 24.72
C LEU A 121 7.83 -2.38 24.13
N LEU A 122 6.97 -3.36 24.37
CA LEU A 122 7.14 -4.72 23.86
C LEU A 122 7.05 -4.78 22.33
N VAL A 123 6.13 -4.01 21.72
CA VAL A 123 6.00 -3.91 20.27
C VAL A 123 7.28 -3.34 19.65
N LEU A 124 7.79 -2.23 20.17
CA LEU A 124 9.04 -1.63 19.68
C LEU A 124 10.22 -2.60 19.77
N GLN A 125 10.36 -3.26 20.91
CA GLN A 125 11.42 -4.25 21.11
C GLN A 125 11.27 -5.43 20.14
N THR A 126 10.06 -5.96 19.95
CA THR A 126 9.82 -7.08 19.05
C THR A 126 10.13 -6.71 17.59
N LEU A 127 9.63 -5.57 17.11
CA LEU A 127 9.85 -5.13 15.73
C LEU A 127 11.35 -4.91 15.44
N CYS A 128 12.06 -4.24 16.35
CA CYS A 128 13.47 -3.94 16.14
C CYS A 128 14.38 -5.17 16.30
N ALA A 129 14.02 -6.11 17.19
CA ALA A 129 14.81 -7.33 17.40
C ALA A 129 14.62 -8.38 16.29
N THR A 130 13.42 -8.43 15.67
CA THR A 130 13.07 -9.50 14.73
C THR A 130 12.98 -9.04 13.28
N GLY A 131 12.82 -7.73 13.03
CA GLY A 131 12.60 -7.18 11.70
C GLY A 131 11.28 -7.56 11.04
N ILE A 132 10.31 -8.11 11.80
CA ILE A 132 8.98 -8.47 11.28
C ILE A 132 8.18 -7.21 10.93
N ARG A 133 7.24 -7.33 9.99
CA ARG A 133 6.30 -6.24 9.68
C ARG A 133 5.30 -6.04 10.80
N VAL A 134 4.79 -4.81 10.95
CA VAL A 134 3.73 -4.50 11.92
C VAL A 134 2.51 -5.43 11.76
N SER A 135 2.12 -5.75 10.53
CA SER A 135 1.02 -6.69 10.25
C SER A 135 1.31 -8.14 10.70
N GLU A 136 2.57 -8.47 10.92
CA GLU A 136 3.00 -9.82 11.33
C GLU A 136 3.08 -9.97 12.86
N LEU A 137 2.95 -8.88 13.61
CA LEU A 137 2.88 -8.92 15.08
C LEU A 137 1.77 -9.83 15.63
N ALA A 138 0.68 -10.01 14.89
CA ALA A 138 -0.40 -10.91 15.27
C ALA A 138 0.05 -12.38 15.41
N TYR A 139 1.14 -12.77 14.76
CA TYR A 139 1.71 -14.11 14.86
C TYR A 139 2.63 -14.31 16.09
N ILE A 140 3.00 -13.21 16.78
CA ILE A 140 3.80 -13.26 18.01
C ILE A 140 2.86 -13.48 19.20
N THR A 141 2.37 -14.69 19.34
CA THR A 141 1.49 -15.11 20.44
C THR A 141 2.32 -15.55 21.66
N ALA A 142 1.70 -15.62 22.84
CA ALA A 142 2.35 -16.16 24.03
C ALA A 142 2.88 -17.60 23.83
N GLU A 143 2.18 -18.40 23.02
CA GLU A 143 2.61 -19.74 22.65
C GLU A 143 3.86 -19.72 21.73
N ALA A 144 3.87 -18.83 20.72
CA ALA A 144 5.03 -18.65 19.86
C ALA A 144 6.28 -18.26 20.67
N VAL A 145 6.13 -17.38 21.65
CA VAL A 145 7.22 -16.98 22.57
C VAL A 145 7.69 -18.18 23.43
N ARG A 146 6.78 -18.96 24.00
CA ARG A 146 7.13 -20.16 24.79
C ARG A 146 7.87 -21.19 23.92
N ARG A 147 7.41 -21.40 22.70
CA ARG A 147 8.03 -22.32 21.73
C ARG A 147 9.27 -21.73 21.06
N ARG A 148 9.59 -20.45 21.30
CA ARG A 148 10.68 -19.71 20.62
C ARG A 148 10.58 -19.78 19.10
N ARG A 149 9.38 -19.92 18.56
CA ARG A 149 9.11 -20.09 17.12
C ARG A 149 7.75 -19.51 16.74
N ALA A 150 7.74 -18.60 15.78
CA ALA A 150 6.53 -18.07 15.16
C ALA A 150 6.46 -18.49 13.70
N ALA A 151 5.32 -19.05 13.26
CA ALA A 151 5.05 -19.34 11.86
C ALA A 151 4.36 -18.12 11.23
N ILE A 152 5.06 -17.37 10.41
CA ILE A 152 4.54 -16.17 9.74
C ILE A 152 4.13 -16.55 8.32
N ARG A 153 2.85 -16.37 7.98
CA ARG A 153 2.39 -16.50 6.60
C ARG A 153 2.72 -15.21 5.83
N CYS A 154 3.76 -15.25 5.01
CA CYS A 154 4.07 -14.15 4.10
C CYS A 154 2.99 -14.04 3.02
N LYS A 155 2.43 -12.84 2.80
CA LYS A 155 1.61 -12.56 1.62
C LYS A 155 2.51 -12.66 0.39
N GLY A 156 2.25 -13.63 -0.49
CA GLY A 156 2.90 -13.71 -1.80
C GLY A 156 3.81 -14.90 -2.05
N LYS A 157 3.65 -15.99 -1.29
CA LYS A 157 4.18 -17.31 -1.67
C LYS A 157 3.12 -18.35 -1.46
#